data_1f423edb02ab58be15eb7bb6161befad
#
_entry.id   1f423edb02ab58be15eb7bb6161befad
#
_cell.length_a   1.000
_cell.length_b   1.000
_cell.length_c   1.000
_cell.angle_alpha   90.00
_cell.angle_beta   90.00
_cell.angle_gamma   90.00
#
_symmetry.space_group_name_H-M   'P 1'
#
loop_
_entity.id
_entity.type
_entity.pdbx_description
1 polymer ?
#
loop_
_entity_poly.entity_id
_entity_poly.type
_entity_poly.pdbx_seq_one_letter_code
_entity_poly.pdbx_strand_id
1 'polypeptide(L)'
;MLILRQGVFHMNREKEFASLYERLCSGEACLSVVGLGYVGMPLAVEFAKHLRVIGFNHHEARIRQYKSGFDPTREVGDEAIRATTVDFTSDETRLQEARFHIIAVPTPINIDHTPDLFPVEDASHIVGRNLLPGSVVVYESTVYPGVTEDICVPILEAESGLVCGRDFKVGYSPERINPGDKVNTLTRIRKIVSGMDEETCRLVKQVYDIIIEVGSFPVSSI
;
A
#
# COMPACT_ATOMS: atom_id res chain seq x y z
N MET A 1 35.68 -10.66 -11.50
CA MET A 1 34.52 -10.47 -12.39
C MET A 1 33.16 -10.53 -11.68
N LEU A 2 33.03 -11.26 -10.55
CA LEU A 2 31.78 -11.34 -9.76
C LEU A 2 31.46 -10.03 -8.99
N ILE A 3 32.47 -9.38 -8.40
CA ILE A 3 32.31 -8.16 -7.57
C ILE A 3 31.83 -6.95 -8.40
N LEU A 4 32.25 -6.83 -9.64
CA LEU A 4 31.82 -5.74 -10.53
C LEU A 4 30.34 -5.90 -10.97
N ARG A 5 29.86 -7.13 -11.10
CA ARG A 5 28.44 -7.38 -11.44
C ARG A 5 27.52 -7.07 -10.26
N GLN A 6 27.92 -7.34 -9.04
CA GLN A 6 27.13 -7.01 -7.83
C GLN A 6 27.03 -5.49 -7.63
N GLY A 7 28.11 -4.74 -7.83
CA GLY A 7 28.10 -3.27 -7.70
C GLY A 7 27.21 -2.57 -8.74
N VAL A 8 27.20 -3.04 -9.99
CA VAL A 8 26.35 -2.49 -11.05
C VAL A 8 24.85 -2.82 -10.81
N PHE A 9 24.56 -3.99 -10.27
CA PHE A 9 23.20 -4.40 -9.91
C PHE A 9 22.66 -3.56 -8.73
N HIS A 10 23.49 -3.24 -7.76
CA HIS A 10 23.10 -2.42 -6.60
C HIS A 10 22.83 -0.97 -7.01
N MET A 11 23.71 -0.36 -7.76
CA MET A 11 23.54 1.01 -8.31
C MET A 11 22.31 1.16 -9.22
N ASN A 12 21.91 0.13 -9.95
CA ASN A 12 20.69 0.19 -10.77
C ASN A 12 19.42 0.19 -9.91
N ARG A 13 19.40 -0.53 -8.80
CA ARG A 13 18.23 -0.62 -7.92
C ARG A 13 17.99 0.64 -7.09
N GLU A 14 19.04 1.27 -6.58
CA GLU A 14 18.92 2.58 -5.92
C GLU A 14 18.28 3.62 -6.86
N LYS A 15 18.65 3.60 -8.15
CA LYS A 15 18.02 4.45 -9.16
C LYS A 15 16.54 4.09 -9.41
N GLU A 16 16.17 2.82 -9.32
CA GLU A 16 14.78 2.37 -9.46
C GLU A 16 13.89 2.91 -8.34
N PHE A 17 14.34 2.86 -7.09
CA PHE A 17 13.61 3.46 -5.96
C PHE A 17 13.57 4.99 -6.06
N ALA A 18 14.71 5.62 -6.35
CA ALA A 18 14.78 7.08 -6.49
C ALA A 18 13.86 7.63 -7.59
N SER A 19 13.60 6.86 -8.65
CA SER A 19 12.74 7.26 -9.76
C SER A 19 11.29 6.77 -9.63
N LEU A 20 10.94 6.02 -8.57
CA LEU A 20 9.61 5.41 -8.47
C LEU A 20 8.50 6.47 -8.37
N TYR A 21 8.74 7.57 -7.67
CA TYR A 21 7.77 8.66 -7.57
C TYR A 21 7.44 9.25 -8.95
N GLU A 22 8.44 9.57 -9.76
CA GLU A 22 8.25 10.10 -11.10
C GLU A 22 7.54 9.09 -12.02
N ARG A 23 7.86 7.80 -11.90
CA ARG A 23 7.22 6.72 -12.66
C ARG A 23 5.75 6.53 -12.27
N LEU A 24 5.41 6.70 -11.00
CA LEU A 24 4.02 6.72 -10.55
C LEU A 24 3.28 7.93 -11.14
N CYS A 25 3.86 9.14 -11.04
CA CYS A 25 3.25 10.37 -11.55
C CYS A 25 3.11 10.37 -13.08
N SER A 26 4.04 9.76 -13.81
CA SER A 26 3.95 9.64 -15.29
C SER A 26 3.01 8.52 -15.76
N GLY A 27 2.54 7.65 -14.84
CA GLY A 27 1.73 6.48 -15.16
C GLY A 27 2.52 5.29 -15.74
N GLU A 28 3.85 5.35 -15.74
CA GLU A 28 4.72 4.22 -16.10
C GLU A 28 4.65 3.09 -15.07
N ALA A 29 4.52 3.44 -13.78
CA ALA A 29 4.26 2.50 -12.70
C ALA A 29 2.83 2.67 -12.17
N CYS A 30 2.30 1.61 -11.53
CA CYS A 30 1.00 1.63 -10.85
C CYS A 30 1.19 1.59 -9.33
N LEU A 31 0.23 2.15 -8.61
CA LEU A 31 -0.01 1.93 -7.20
C LEU A 31 -1.08 0.86 -7.03
N SER A 32 -0.94 -0.04 -6.06
CA SER A 32 -2.02 -0.95 -5.67
C SER A 32 -2.49 -0.68 -4.24
N VAL A 33 -3.79 -0.82 -4.01
CA VAL A 33 -4.39 -0.85 -2.68
C VAL A 33 -4.99 -2.22 -2.45
N VAL A 34 -4.46 -2.93 -1.46
CA VAL A 34 -4.84 -4.29 -1.07
C VAL A 34 -5.73 -4.22 0.16
N GLY A 35 -7.00 -4.63 -0.01
CA GLY A 35 -8.03 -4.43 1.00
C GLY A 35 -8.86 -3.15 0.73
N LEU A 36 -10.05 -3.32 0.16
CA LEU A 36 -10.97 -2.22 -0.19
C LEU A 36 -12.09 -2.11 0.86
N GLY A 37 -11.67 -1.87 2.10
CA GLY A 37 -12.55 -1.58 3.23
C GLY A 37 -12.67 -0.07 3.48
N TYR A 38 -13.02 0.30 4.73
CA TYR A 38 -13.22 1.69 5.16
C TYR A 38 -11.93 2.55 5.08
N VAL A 39 -10.74 1.94 5.09
CA VAL A 39 -9.46 2.62 4.89
C VAL A 39 -9.06 2.59 3.42
N GLY A 40 -9.00 1.40 2.83
CA GLY A 40 -8.43 1.22 1.51
C GLY A 40 -9.28 1.80 0.37
N MET A 41 -10.61 1.80 0.49
CA MET A 41 -11.45 2.37 -0.57
C MET A 41 -11.28 3.89 -0.72
N PRO A 42 -11.35 4.71 0.36
CA PRO A 42 -11.03 6.13 0.27
C PRO A 42 -9.63 6.40 -0.29
N LEU A 43 -8.60 5.65 0.16
CA LEU A 43 -7.25 5.77 -0.38
C LEU A 43 -7.19 5.49 -1.89
N ALA A 44 -7.78 4.38 -2.32
CA ALA A 44 -7.78 3.99 -3.73
C ALA A 44 -8.44 5.07 -4.62
N VAL A 45 -9.60 5.59 -4.20
CA VAL A 45 -10.35 6.61 -4.94
C VAL A 45 -9.59 7.94 -4.98
N GLU A 46 -8.98 8.37 -3.86
CA GLU A 46 -8.20 9.61 -3.84
C GLU A 46 -6.93 9.50 -4.68
N PHE A 47 -6.16 8.42 -4.55
CA PHE A 47 -4.98 8.21 -5.40
C PHE A 47 -5.33 8.12 -6.89
N ALA A 48 -6.48 7.51 -7.23
CA ALA A 48 -6.90 7.36 -8.62
C ALA A 48 -7.23 8.69 -9.33
N LYS A 49 -7.37 9.79 -8.59
CA LYS A 49 -7.48 11.14 -9.18
C LYS A 49 -6.16 11.61 -9.80
N HIS A 50 -5.03 11.02 -9.41
CA HIS A 50 -3.69 11.47 -9.75
C HIS A 50 -2.81 10.38 -10.38
N LEU A 51 -3.02 9.12 -10.02
CA LEU A 51 -2.18 7.98 -10.37
C LEU A 51 -3.00 6.86 -11.01
N ARG A 52 -2.30 5.91 -11.64
CA ARG A 52 -2.89 4.61 -12.02
C ARG A 52 -2.99 3.74 -10.78
N VAL A 53 -4.20 3.32 -10.41
CA VAL A 53 -4.47 2.56 -9.19
C VAL A 53 -5.15 1.24 -9.49
N ILE A 54 -4.60 0.15 -8.93
CA ILE A 54 -5.22 -1.16 -8.89
C ILE A 54 -5.83 -1.34 -7.50
N GLY A 55 -7.14 -1.52 -7.42
CA GLY A 55 -7.86 -1.82 -6.20
C GLY A 55 -8.11 -3.33 -6.09
N PHE A 56 -7.40 -4.00 -5.19
CA PHE A 56 -7.50 -5.45 -5.00
C PHE A 56 -8.32 -5.82 -3.77
N ASN A 57 -9.23 -6.78 -3.96
CA ASN A 57 -9.92 -7.45 -2.85
C ASN A 57 -10.21 -8.90 -3.24
N HIS A 58 -9.85 -9.86 -2.38
CA HIS A 58 -10.05 -11.29 -2.63
C HIS A 58 -11.52 -11.70 -2.74
N HIS A 59 -12.44 -10.89 -2.20
CA HIS A 59 -13.90 -11.13 -2.33
C HIS A 59 -14.43 -10.69 -3.69
N GLU A 60 -14.53 -11.62 -4.62
CA GLU A 60 -15.03 -11.38 -5.98
C GLU A 60 -16.41 -10.70 -6.00
N ALA A 61 -17.30 -11.07 -5.05
CA ALA A 61 -18.62 -10.44 -4.95
C ALA A 61 -18.53 -8.93 -4.68
N ARG A 62 -17.58 -8.48 -3.84
CA ARG A 62 -17.34 -7.05 -3.60
C ARG A 62 -16.78 -6.37 -4.85
N ILE A 63 -15.85 -7.00 -5.54
CA ILE A 63 -15.31 -6.47 -6.79
C ILE A 63 -16.41 -6.28 -7.83
N ARG A 64 -17.36 -7.24 -7.97
CA ARG A 64 -18.53 -7.07 -8.84
C ARG A 64 -19.40 -5.88 -8.45
N GLN A 65 -19.62 -5.64 -7.15
CA GLN A 65 -20.37 -4.48 -6.65
C GLN A 65 -19.67 -3.18 -7.02
N TYR A 66 -18.36 -3.03 -6.76
CA TYR A 66 -17.61 -1.84 -7.15
C TYR A 66 -17.66 -1.60 -8.67
N LYS A 67 -17.45 -2.65 -9.48
CA LYS A 67 -17.55 -2.56 -10.95
C LYS A 67 -18.94 -2.19 -11.43
N SER A 68 -20.00 -2.47 -10.66
CA SER A 68 -21.36 -2.03 -10.96
C SER A 68 -21.67 -0.59 -10.54
N GLY A 69 -20.71 0.10 -9.90
CA GLY A 69 -20.88 1.46 -9.39
C GLY A 69 -21.58 1.54 -8.04
N PHE A 70 -21.59 0.44 -7.28
CA PHE A 70 -22.17 0.37 -5.93
C PHE A 70 -21.07 0.28 -4.87
N ASP A 71 -21.18 1.11 -3.82
CA ASP A 71 -20.29 1.13 -2.66
C ASP A 71 -20.90 0.38 -1.47
N PRO A 72 -20.57 -0.90 -1.25
CA PRO A 72 -21.09 -1.65 -0.12
C PRO A 72 -20.57 -1.16 1.24
N THR A 73 -19.47 -0.39 1.26
CA THR A 73 -18.89 0.17 2.49
C THR A 73 -19.54 1.49 2.90
N ARG A 74 -20.12 2.22 1.95
CA ARG A 74 -20.68 3.58 2.10
C ARG A 74 -19.66 4.63 2.57
N GLU A 75 -18.37 4.36 2.37
CA GLU A 75 -17.30 5.28 2.78
C GLU A 75 -17.09 6.42 1.77
N VAL A 76 -17.16 6.11 0.48
CA VAL A 76 -17.00 7.12 -0.59
C VAL A 76 -18.29 7.40 -1.33
N GLY A 77 -19.23 6.47 -1.30
CA GLY A 77 -20.54 6.54 -1.95
C GLY A 77 -20.51 6.12 -3.42
N ASP A 78 -21.70 5.73 -3.92
CA ASP A 78 -21.87 5.18 -5.27
C ASP A 78 -21.43 6.14 -6.38
N GLU A 79 -21.60 7.45 -6.19
CA GLU A 79 -21.20 8.45 -7.17
C GLU A 79 -19.69 8.47 -7.36
N ALA A 80 -18.91 8.44 -6.27
CA ALA A 80 -17.46 8.37 -6.33
C ALA A 80 -16.97 7.05 -6.95
N ILE A 81 -17.63 5.91 -6.64
CA ILE A 81 -17.31 4.62 -7.27
C ILE A 81 -17.55 4.64 -8.77
N ARG A 82 -18.65 5.28 -9.24
CA ARG A 82 -18.91 5.41 -10.69
C ARG A 82 -17.95 6.35 -11.41
N ALA A 83 -17.44 7.35 -10.69
CA ALA A 83 -16.56 8.37 -11.27
C ALA A 83 -15.08 7.99 -11.23
N THR A 84 -14.68 7.06 -10.34
CA THR A 84 -13.27 6.70 -10.16
C THR A 84 -12.67 5.94 -11.34
N THR A 85 -11.37 6.07 -11.52
CA THR A 85 -10.56 5.32 -12.49
C THR A 85 -9.84 4.12 -11.85
N VAL A 86 -10.17 3.74 -10.61
CA VAL A 86 -9.60 2.56 -9.95
C VAL A 86 -9.91 1.30 -10.77
N ASP A 87 -8.87 0.55 -11.10
CA ASP A 87 -9.01 -0.77 -11.72
C ASP A 87 -9.27 -1.83 -10.65
N PHE A 88 -10.53 -2.13 -10.39
CA PHE A 88 -10.96 -3.09 -9.37
C PHE A 88 -10.75 -4.53 -9.83
N THR A 89 -10.07 -5.34 -9.01
CA THR A 89 -9.79 -6.74 -9.34
C THR A 89 -9.80 -7.65 -8.13
N SER A 90 -10.15 -8.93 -8.34
CA SER A 90 -9.93 -10.04 -7.41
C SER A 90 -8.84 -11.00 -7.90
N ASP A 91 -8.23 -10.72 -9.04
CA ASP A 91 -7.10 -11.45 -9.57
C ASP A 91 -5.80 -10.89 -8.97
N GLU A 92 -5.16 -11.66 -8.08
CA GLU A 92 -3.94 -11.25 -7.41
C GLU A 92 -2.75 -11.06 -8.38
N THR A 93 -2.76 -11.74 -9.52
CA THR A 93 -1.66 -11.62 -10.49
C THR A 93 -1.53 -10.20 -11.07
N ARG A 94 -2.62 -9.42 -11.05
CA ARG A 94 -2.62 -8.02 -11.44
C ARG A 94 -1.75 -7.14 -10.54
N LEU A 95 -1.44 -7.58 -9.31
CA LEU A 95 -0.52 -6.85 -8.41
C LEU A 95 0.90 -6.77 -8.98
N GLN A 96 1.31 -7.66 -9.87
CA GLN A 96 2.60 -7.59 -10.57
C GLN A 96 2.76 -6.33 -11.44
N GLU A 97 1.67 -5.66 -11.80
CA GLU A 97 1.71 -4.40 -12.55
C GLU A 97 2.10 -3.21 -11.67
N ALA A 98 1.90 -3.32 -10.34
CA ALA A 98 2.22 -2.27 -9.40
C ALA A 98 3.67 -2.34 -8.90
N ARG A 99 4.17 -1.19 -8.38
CA ARG A 99 5.48 -1.06 -7.72
C ARG A 99 5.36 -0.38 -6.36
N PHE A 100 4.23 0.20 -6.06
CA PHE A 100 3.91 0.76 -4.75
C PHE A 100 2.63 0.10 -4.25
N HIS A 101 2.74 -0.71 -3.20
CA HIS A 101 1.63 -1.48 -2.66
C HIS A 101 1.23 -0.93 -1.30
N ILE A 102 -0.05 -0.64 -1.11
CA ILE A 102 -0.62 -0.24 0.18
C ILE A 102 -1.49 -1.38 0.69
N ILE A 103 -1.14 -1.93 1.85
CA ILE A 103 -1.93 -2.96 2.53
C ILE A 103 -2.82 -2.28 3.56
N ALA A 104 -4.13 -2.29 3.31
CA ALA A 104 -5.16 -1.61 4.09
C ALA A 104 -6.29 -2.59 4.51
N VAL A 105 -5.89 -3.73 5.06
CA VAL A 105 -6.79 -4.76 5.56
C VAL A 105 -7.14 -4.51 7.03
N PRO A 106 -8.31 -4.97 7.53
CA PRO A 106 -8.66 -4.82 8.94
C PRO A 106 -7.74 -5.64 9.85
N THR A 107 -7.61 -5.19 11.11
CA THR A 107 -6.96 -5.90 12.20
C THR A 107 -7.97 -6.12 13.33
N PRO A 108 -8.82 -7.15 13.23
CA PRO A 108 -9.82 -7.43 14.24
C PRO A 108 -9.17 -7.88 15.56
N ILE A 109 -9.98 -7.99 16.61
CA ILE A 109 -9.54 -8.40 17.93
C ILE A 109 -10.10 -9.80 18.21
N ASN A 110 -9.26 -10.72 18.65
CA ASN A 110 -9.64 -12.04 19.14
C ASN A 110 -10.45 -11.96 20.44
N ILE A 111 -11.07 -13.08 20.85
CA ILE A 111 -11.87 -13.17 22.09
C ILE A 111 -11.02 -12.88 23.33
N ASP A 112 -9.74 -13.19 23.30
CA ASP A 112 -8.77 -12.92 24.37
C ASP A 112 -8.18 -11.52 24.34
N HIS A 113 -8.73 -10.62 23.53
CA HIS A 113 -8.28 -9.23 23.31
C HIS A 113 -6.88 -9.10 22.65
N THR A 114 -6.34 -10.16 22.08
CA THR A 114 -5.15 -10.06 21.23
C THR A 114 -5.52 -9.61 19.81
N PRO A 115 -4.64 -8.87 19.10
CA PRO A 115 -4.86 -8.57 17.70
C PRO A 115 -4.89 -9.84 16.84
N ASP A 116 -5.87 -9.95 15.96
CA ASP A 116 -5.89 -10.98 14.92
C ASP A 116 -5.07 -10.45 13.72
N LEU A 117 -3.89 -11.02 13.53
CA LEU A 117 -2.98 -10.65 12.45
C LEU A 117 -3.25 -11.42 11.15
N PHE A 118 -4.13 -12.42 11.17
CA PHE A 118 -4.39 -13.25 9.99
C PHE A 118 -4.68 -12.43 8.72
N PRO A 119 -5.52 -11.35 8.74
CA PRO A 119 -5.74 -10.57 7.52
C PRO A 119 -4.48 -9.86 6.99
N VAL A 120 -3.58 -9.42 7.89
CA VAL A 120 -2.32 -8.75 7.51
C VAL A 120 -1.32 -9.76 6.96
N GLU A 121 -1.22 -10.93 7.59
CA GLU A 121 -0.37 -12.04 7.13
C GLU A 121 -0.85 -12.54 5.76
N ASP A 122 -2.15 -12.79 5.58
CA ASP A 122 -2.74 -13.24 4.31
C ASP A 122 -2.50 -12.22 3.19
N ALA A 123 -2.71 -10.93 3.46
CA ALA A 123 -2.41 -9.86 2.52
C ALA A 123 -0.91 -9.81 2.17
N SER A 124 -0.03 -10.06 3.14
CA SER A 124 1.42 -10.11 2.91
C SER A 124 1.81 -11.32 2.05
N HIS A 125 1.17 -12.49 2.24
CA HIS A 125 1.34 -13.64 1.35
C HIS A 125 0.90 -13.33 -0.08
N ILE A 126 -0.28 -12.72 -0.26
CA ILE A 126 -0.81 -12.35 -1.58
C ILE A 126 0.13 -11.37 -2.29
N VAL A 127 0.55 -10.30 -1.60
CA VAL A 127 1.49 -9.31 -2.16
C VAL A 127 2.84 -9.96 -2.44
N GLY A 128 3.36 -10.76 -1.52
CA GLY A 128 4.65 -11.44 -1.64
C GLY A 128 4.76 -12.29 -2.90
N ARG A 129 3.74 -13.14 -3.19
CA ARG A 129 3.70 -13.97 -4.41
C ARG A 129 3.75 -13.16 -5.70
N ASN A 130 3.34 -11.90 -5.64
CA ASN A 130 3.23 -11.01 -6.80
C ASN A 130 4.23 -9.86 -6.77
N LEU A 131 5.13 -9.82 -5.77
CA LEU A 131 6.09 -8.75 -5.56
C LEU A 131 7.21 -8.80 -6.59
N LEU A 132 7.51 -7.68 -7.20
CA LEU A 132 8.62 -7.56 -8.15
C LEU A 132 9.73 -6.67 -7.58
N PRO A 133 10.99 -6.85 -8.03
CA PRO A 133 12.09 -5.99 -7.61
C PRO A 133 11.81 -4.50 -7.87
N GLY A 134 12.30 -3.63 -6.99
CA GLY A 134 12.05 -2.18 -7.04
C GLY A 134 10.70 -1.76 -6.47
N SER A 135 9.98 -2.67 -5.81
CA SER A 135 8.70 -2.36 -5.17
C SER A 135 8.85 -1.83 -3.75
N VAL A 136 7.86 -1.03 -3.34
CA VAL A 136 7.67 -0.58 -1.95
C VAL A 136 6.34 -1.08 -1.44
N VAL A 137 6.32 -1.65 -0.23
CA VAL A 137 5.10 -2.13 0.44
C VAL A 137 4.87 -1.29 1.69
N VAL A 138 3.73 -0.62 1.79
CA VAL A 138 3.34 0.21 2.92
C VAL A 138 2.15 -0.39 3.64
N TYR A 139 2.26 -0.54 4.95
CA TYR A 139 1.17 -1.04 5.78
C TYR A 139 0.39 0.12 6.40
N GLU A 140 -0.91 0.15 6.15
CA GLU A 140 -1.90 1.06 6.75
C GLU A 140 -2.61 0.41 7.95
N SER A 141 -2.66 -0.92 7.96
CA SER A 141 -3.31 -1.70 9.01
C SER A 141 -2.69 -1.37 10.37
N THR A 142 -3.54 -1.09 11.36
CA THR A 142 -3.08 -0.79 12.73
C THR A 142 -2.54 -2.05 13.39
N VAL A 143 -1.25 -2.09 13.63
CA VAL A 143 -0.53 -3.20 14.25
C VAL A 143 0.36 -2.70 15.37
N TYR A 144 0.79 -3.60 16.27
CA TYR A 144 1.75 -3.27 17.31
C TYR A 144 3.18 -3.20 16.75
N PRO A 145 4.11 -2.50 17.43
CA PRO A 145 5.50 -2.38 16.98
C PRO A 145 6.17 -3.74 16.75
N GLY A 146 6.91 -3.85 15.65
CA GLY A 146 7.61 -5.06 15.24
C GLY A 146 6.82 -5.96 14.26
N VAL A 147 5.49 -5.82 14.13
CA VAL A 147 4.71 -6.68 13.21
C VAL A 147 5.17 -6.54 11.77
N THR A 148 5.45 -5.32 11.32
CA THR A 148 5.91 -5.10 9.96
C THR A 148 7.24 -5.78 9.70
N GLU A 149 8.21 -5.62 10.60
CA GLU A 149 9.58 -6.09 10.44
C GLU A 149 9.73 -7.58 10.77
N ASP A 150 9.10 -8.05 11.87
CA ASP A 150 9.32 -9.37 12.40
C ASP A 150 8.38 -10.44 11.84
N ILE A 151 7.22 -10.03 11.26
CA ILE A 151 6.20 -10.92 10.73
C ILE A 151 6.02 -10.70 9.22
N CYS A 152 5.67 -9.46 8.82
CA CYS A 152 5.29 -9.21 7.43
C CYS A 152 6.48 -9.29 6.46
N VAL A 153 7.64 -8.73 6.82
CA VAL A 153 8.85 -8.79 5.98
C VAL A 153 9.28 -10.23 5.71
N PRO A 154 9.41 -11.13 6.71
CA PRO A 154 9.71 -12.54 6.45
C PRO A 154 8.72 -13.24 5.51
N ILE A 155 7.42 -12.92 5.59
CA ILE A 155 6.42 -13.46 4.68
C ILE A 155 6.67 -12.95 3.25
N LEU A 156 6.88 -11.64 3.07
CA LEU A 156 7.16 -11.06 1.76
C LEU A 156 8.42 -11.67 1.13
N GLU A 157 9.48 -11.87 1.91
CA GLU A 157 10.73 -12.51 1.45
C GLU A 157 10.54 -13.98 1.07
N ALA A 158 9.82 -14.75 1.90
CA ALA A 158 9.57 -16.16 1.66
C ALA A 158 8.75 -16.39 0.37
N GLU A 159 7.72 -15.59 0.15
CA GLU A 159 6.82 -15.72 -1.01
C GLU A 159 7.46 -15.21 -2.31
N SER A 160 8.22 -14.11 -2.25
CA SER A 160 8.81 -13.48 -3.44
C SER A 160 10.18 -14.02 -3.82
N GLY A 161 10.92 -14.60 -2.87
CA GLY A 161 12.35 -14.91 -3.02
C GLY A 161 13.24 -13.66 -3.08
N LEU A 162 12.69 -12.48 -2.81
CA LEU A 162 13.40 -11.20 -2.78
C LEU A 162 13.93 -10.92 -1.37
N VAL A 163 14.86 -9.97 -1.24
CA VAL A 163 15.45 -9.56 0.04
C VAL A 163 15.04 -8.12 0.34
N CYS A 164 14.44 -7.91 1.51
CA CYS A 164 14.06 -6.59 1.99
C CYS A 164 15.29 -5.69 2.15
N GLY A 165 15.14 -4.40 1.84
CA GLY A 165 16.24 -3.43 1.83
C GLY A 165 17.12 -3.47 0.58
N ARG A 166 17.18 -4.60 -0.10
CA ARG A 166 17.93 -4.76 -1.35
C ARG A 166 17.04 -4.76 -2.58
N ASP A 167 16.00 -5.58 -2.59
CA ASP A 167 15.16 -5.86 -3.76
C ASP A 167 13.81 -5.18 -3.66
N PHE A 168 13.30 -5.00 -2.46
CA PHE A 168 12.10 -4.24 -2.15
C PHE A 168 12.27 -3.49 -0.83
N LYS A 169 11.41 -2.52 -0.57
CA LYS A 169 11.42 -1.71 0.64
C LYS A 169 10.07 -1.79 1.34
N VAL A 170 10.05 -1.49 2.65
CA VAL A 170 8.82 -1.43 3.45
C VAL A 170 8.65 -0.10 4.15
N GLY A 171 7.41 0.32 4.32
CA GLY A 171 7.02 1.50 5.08
C GLY A 171 5.76 1.26 5.90
N TYR A 172 5.42 2.23 6.72
CA TYR A 172 4.24 2.17 7.57
C TYR A 172 3.57 3.55 7.66
N SER A 173 2.24 3.55 7.60
CA SER A 173 1.43 4.76 7.72
C SER A 173 0.10 4.41 8.39
N PRO A 174 0.01 4.45 9.74
CA PRO A 174 -1.18 4.03 10.45
C PRO A 174 -2.39 4.90 10.10
N GLU A 175 -3.56 4.27 9.98
CA GLU A 175 -4.81 4.99 9.77
C GLU A 175 -5.17 5.85 10.98
N ARG A 176 -5.68 7.06 10.70
CA ARG A 176 -6.04 8.07 11.70
C ARG A 176 -7.48 8.58 11.57
N ILE A 177 -8.25 8.07 10.59
CA ILE A 177 -9.62 8.50 10.34
C ILE A 177 -10.58 7.69 11.22
N ASN A 178 -11.57 8.37 11.80
CA ASN A 178 -12.70 7.70 12.40
C ASN A 178 -13.76 7.43 11.33
N PRO A 179 -14.26 6.19 11.20
CA PRO A 179 -15.33 5.88 10.25
C PRO A 179 -16.51 6.83 10.39
N GLY A 180 -16.97 7.41 9.26
CA GLY A 180 -18.09 8.34 9.22
C GLY A 180 -17.79 9.79 9.64
N ASP A 181 -16.54 10.15 9.95
CA ASP A 181 -16.15 11.54 10.20
C ASP A 181 -16.09 12.33 8.90
N LYS A 182 -17.03 13.28 8.76
CA LYS A 182 -17.12 14.15 7.56
C LYS A 182 -16.26 15.41 7.62
N VAL A 183 -15.66 15.70 8.77
CA VAL A 183 -14.84 16.89 8.98
C VAL A 183 -13.37 16.56 8.79
N ASN A 184 -12.91 15.50 9.45
CA ASN A 184 -11.53 15.02 9.37
C ASN A 184 -11.46 13.93 8.30
N THR A 185 -11.54 14.33 7.05
CA THR A 185 -11.45 13.43 5.90
C THR A 185 -10.00 13.02 5.64
N LEU A 186 -9.78 11.96 4.86
CA LEU A 186 -8.46 11.46 4.50
C LEU A 186 -7.49 12.58 4.06
N THR A 187 -7.95 13.48 3.19
CA THR A 187 -7.10 14.54 2.61
C THR A 187 -6.75 15.65 3.59
N ARG A 188 -7.52 15.81 4.68
CA ARG A 188 -7.39 16.91 5.66
C ARG A 188 -6.71 16.51 6.95
N ILE A 189 -6.53 15.22 7.22
CA ILE A 189 -5.78 14.75 8.37
C ILE A 189 -4.32 14.60 8.00
N ARG A 190 -3.43 15.16 8.87
CA ARG A 190 -1.99 14.93 8.73
C ARG A 190 -1.68 13.47 9.05
N LYS A 191 -1.27 12.71 8.02
CA LYS A 191 -0.85 11.33 8.20
C LYS A 191 0.60 11.26 8.70
N ILE A 192 0.84 10.27 9.55
CA ILE A 192 2.20 9.87 9.93
C ILE A 192 2.69 8.87 8.88
N VAL A 193 3.92 9.04 8.44
CA VAL A 193 4.57 8.13 7.48
C VAL A 193 5.96 7.75 7.96
N SER A 194 6.34 6.52 7.72
CA SER A 194 7.68 6.02 8.01
C SER A 194 8.16 5.08 6.90
N GLY A 195 9.45 4.79 6.93
CA GLY A 195 10.07 3.80 6.06
C GLY A 195 11.20 3.10 6.80
N MET A 196 11.61 1.95 6.31
CA MET A 196 12.71 1.18 6.87
C MET A 196 14.06 1.91 6.82
N ASP A 197 14.18 2.91 5.96
CA ASP A 197 15.32 3.83 5.83
C ASP A 197 14.82 5.22 5.41
N GLU A 198 15.73 6.21 5.45
CA GLU A 198 15.41 7.61 5.14
C GLU A 198 14.93 7.80 3.70
N GLU A 199 15.48 7.06 2.74
CA GLU A 199 15.09 7.12 1.33
C GLU A 199 13.65 6.61 1.17
N THR A 200 13.31 5.48 1.77
CA THR A 200 11.96 4.90 1.76
C THR A 200 10.96 5.83 2.45
N CYS A 201 11.31 6.38 3.61
CA CYS A 201 10.45 7.33 4.32
C CYS A 201 10.16 8.56 3.46
N ARG A 202 11.16 9.09 2.77
CA ARG A 202 11.02 10.23 1.85
C ARG A 202 10.10 9.90 0.67
N LEU A 203 10.28 8.72 0.07
CA LEU A 203 9.43 8.25 -1.04
C LEU A 203 7.97 8.06 -0.58
N VAL A 204 7.76 7.38 0.55
CA VAL A 204 6.41 7.20 1.13
C VAL A 204 5.77 8.56 1.37
N LYS A 205 6.52 9.51 1.97
CA LYS A 205 6.04 10.88 2.17
C LYS A 205 5.62 11.54 0.87
N GLN A 206 6.45 11.50 -0.17
CA GLN A 206 6.14 12.11 -1.47
C GLN A 206 4.87 11.53 -2.08
N VAL A 207 4.68 10.21 -2.01
CA VAL A 207 3.49 9.55 -2.54
C VAL A 207 2.23 9.97 -1.76
N TYR A 208 2.27 9.96 -0.42
CA TYR A 208 1.11 10.37 0.38
C TYR A 208 0.78 11.86 0.25
N ASP A 209 1.77 12.72 0.07
CA ASP A 209 1.56 14.15 -0.13
C ASP A 209 0.81 14.48 -1.45
N ILE A 210 0.67 13.51 -2.37
CA ILE A 210 -0.19 13.68 -3.56
C ILE A 210 -1.65 13.88 -3.16
N ILE A 211 -2.09 13.22 -2.07
CA ILE A 211 -3.51 13.22 -1.66
C ILE A 211 -3.75 13.93 -0.31
N ILE A 212 -2.72 14.19 0.49
CA ILE A 212 -2.85 14.82 1.81
C ILE A 212 -2.59 16.33 1.70
N GLU A 213 -3.65 17.14 1.69
CA GLU A 213 -3.59 18.59 1.51
C GLU A 213 -2.71 19.30 2.55
N VAL A 214 -2.72 18.83 3.81
CA VAL A 214 -1.94 19.39 4.92
C VAL A 214 -0.53 18.80 5.04
N GLY A 215 -0.17 17.91 4.11
CA GLY A 215 1.07 17.17 4.10
C GLY A 215 1.15 16.06 5.16
N SER A 216 2.03 15.10 4.91
CA SER A 216 2.32 14.01 5.84
C SER A 216 3.50 14.34 6.76
N PHE A 217 3.55 13.70 7.93
CA PHE A 217 4.59 13.90 8.94
C PHE A 217 5.51 12.67 8.98
N PRO A 218 6.79 12.80 8.55
CA PRO A 218 7.73 11.69 8.59
C PRO A 218 8.20 11.42 10.03
N VAL A 219 8.34 10.14 10.37
CA VAL A 219 8.96 9.68 11.61
C VAL A 219 10.13 8.75 11.31
N SER A 220 11.05 8.58 12.28
CA SER A 220 12.36 7.97 12.08
C SER A 220 12.36 6.44 12.05
N SER A 221 11.26 5.80 12.42
CA SER A 221 11.14 4.33 12.45
C SER A 221 9.73 3.87 12.08
N ILE A 222 9.64 2.64 11.62
CA ILE A 222 8.39 1.93 11.41
C ILE A 222 7.72 1.63 12.75
#